data_a6ccb63e1d123719a5596079f7eb1d11
#
_entry.id   a6ccb63e1d123719a5596079f7eb1d11
#
_cell.length_a   1.000
_cell.length_b   1.000
_cell.length_c   1.000
_cell.angle_alpha   90.00
_cell.angle_beta   90.00
_cell.angle_gamma   90.00
#
_symmetry.space_group_name_H-M   'P 1'
#
loop_
_entity.id
_entity.type
_entity.pdbx_description
1 polymer ?
#
loop_
_entity_poly.entity_id
_entity_poly.type
_entity_poly.pdbx_seq_one_letter_code
_entity_poly.pdbx_strand_id
1 'polypeptide(L)'
;MAIAGLEGFQVGPLVLFGCKKTARACGCYNDPLMTWFKREKKPIEAPDQRRVLTEGLWIKCNGCKDPLWKKDLEGNLQVCPKCNYHYKISAYDRINLLMDAGWIEHDASLYSTDPLDFNAIKPYKESLTSLPEKVGVREAVVSVEGHMDGVPVVLSAMEYSFIGGSMGSVVGEKITRAIERSLENRSALVVVSCSGGARMQEGALSLMQMAKISSALARLDQARLPYISVLTDPTTGGVTASFAMLGDWNIAEPGALIGFAGPRVIEQTIRQKLPAGFQRSEFLLQHGMLDAIVHRKDLKTFISNSLKFFMA
;
A
#
# COMPACT_ATOMS: atom_id res chain seq x y z
N MET A 1 -43.57 29.59 -3.86
CA MET A 1 -43.59 29.54 -5.32
C MET A 1 -43.33 28.08 -5.74
N ALA A 2 -44.40 27.43 -6.17
CA ALA A 2 -44.40 26.00 -6.53
C ALA A 2 -43.91 25.81 -7.98
N ILE A 3 -43.15 24.75 -8.22
CA ILE A 3 -43.01 24.20 -9.55
C ILE A 3 -43.27 22.70 -9.44
N ALA A 4 -44.34 22.33 -10.17
CA ALA A 4 -44.85 21.00 -10.36
C ALA A 4 -43.96 20.16 -11.30
N GLY A 5 -43.92 18.85 -11.07
CA GLY A 5 -44.45 17.81 -11.91
C GLY A 5 -43.50 17.31 -13.02
N LEU A 6 -43.06 16.06 -12.93
CA LEU A 6 -42.96 15.16 -14.07
C LEU A 6 -43.16 13.71 -13.57
N GLU A 7 -44.33 13.21 -13.91
CA GLU A 7 -44.76 11.83 -13.74
C GLU A 7 -44.14 10.92 -14.82
N GLY A 8 -43.91 9.66 -14.44
CA GLY A 8 -44.29 8.49 -15.21
C GLY A 8 -43.35 7.97 -16.30
N PHE A 9 -42.51 6.97 -15.93
CA PHE A 9 -42.16 5.91 -16.89
C PHE A 9 -42.48 4.54 -16.29
N GLN A 10 -43.57 3.95 -16.75
CA GLN A 10 -43.91 2.56 -16.53
C GLN A 10 -43.11 1.69 -17.49
N VAL A 11 -42.45 0.68 -16.98
CA VAL A 11 -41.80 -0.41 -17.75
C VAL A 11 -42.76 -1.58 -17.77
N GLY A 12 -43.27 -1.92 -18.95
CA GLY A 12 -44.14 -3.08 -19.18
C GLY A 12 -43.38 -4.41 -19.19
N PRO A 13 -44.07 -5.55 -18.97
CA PRO A 13 -43.43 -6.85 -18.79
C PRO A 13 -43.00 -7.49 -20.11
N LEU A 14 -41.81 -8.07 -20.12
CA LEU A 14 -41.27 -8.89 -21.20
C LEU A 14 -42.03 -10.22 -21.29
N VAL A 15 -42.64 -10.48 -22.43
CA VAL A 15 -43.32 -11.73 -22.79
C VAL A 15 -42.27 -12.74 -23.29
N LEU A 16 -42.14 -13.85 -22.58
CA LEU A 16 -41.34 -15.00 -22.99
C LEU A 16 -42.12 -15.87 -23.98
N PHE A 17 -41.68 -15.90 -25.23
CA PHE A 17 -42.21 -16.84 -26.23
C PHE A 17 -41.53 -18.21 -26.03
N GLY A 18 -42.34 -19.18 -25.59
CA GLY A 18 -41.99 -20.58 -25.56
C GLY A 18 -42.10 -21.21 -26.94
N CYS A 19 -41.03 -21.78 -27.44
CA CYS A 19 -41.03 -22.59 -28.66
C CYS A 19 -41.11 -24.08 -28.31
N LYS A 20 -42.30 -24.68 -28.53
CA LYS A 20 -42.50 -26.12 -28.48
C LYS A 20 -42.01 -26.74 -29.79
N LYS A 21 -41.02 -27.61 -29.77
CA LYS A 21 -40.65 -28.46 -30.89
C LYS A 21 -41.39 -29.78 -30.80
N THR A 22 -42.28 -30.00 -31.76
CA THR A 22 -42.91 -31.29 -32.06
C THR A 22 -41.93 -32.18 -32.82
N ALA A 23 -41.78 -33.41 -32.35
CA ALA A 23 -41.09 -34.48 -33.05
C ALA A 23 -41.86 -34.96 -34.27
N ARG A 24 -41.24 -35.07 -35.44
CA ARG A 24 -41.67 -35.94 -36.54
C ARG A 24 -40.52 -36.85 -36.93
N ALA A 25 -40.81 -38.10 -36.83
CA ALA A 25 -40.01 -39.20 -37.31
C ALA A 25 -39.90 -39.17 -38.84
N CYS A 26 -38.73 -39.41 -39.37
CA CYS A 26 -38.57 -39.83 -40.75
C CYS A 26 -37.57 -41.00 -40.82
N GLY A 27 -38.03 -42.07 -41.48
CA GLY A 27 -37.47 -43.39 -41.44
C GLY A 27 -36.19 -43.61 -42.24
N CYS A 28 -35.65 -44.68 -41.92
CA CYS A 28 -34.72 -45.59 -42.55
C CYS A 28 -34.24 -45.35 -43.99
N TYR A 29 -32.95 -45.32 -44.17
CA TYR A 29 -32.30 -46.06 -45.27
C TYR A 29 -30.97 -46.66 -44.69
N ASN A 30 -30.99 -48.00 -44.55
CA ASN A 30 -29.78 -48.80 -44.36
C ASN A 30 -29.13 -49.00 -45.72
N ASP A 31 -27.95 -48.46 -45.91
CA ASP A 31 -27.10 -48.80 -47.05
C ASP A 31 -25.81 -49.48 -46.54
N PRO A 32 -25.58 -50.77 -46.83
CA PRO A 32 -24.48 -51.54 -46.20
C PRO A 32 -23.25 -51.61 -47.12
N LEU A 33 -22.77 -50.47 -47.65
CA LEU A 33 -21.57 -50.50 -48.49
C LEU A 33 -20.69 -49.24 -48.28
N MET A 34 -20.03 -49.16 -47.12
CA MET A 34 -18.80 -48.37 -46.96
C MET A 34 -18.12 -48.70 -45.62
N THR A 35 -17.59 -49.92 -45.50
CA THR A 35 -16.81 -50.34 -44.32
C THR A 35 -15.30 -50.28 -44.56
N TRP A 36 -14.79 -49.31 -45.32
CA TRP A 36 -13.34 -49.31 -45.61
C TRP A 36 -12.49 -48.35 -44.76
N PHE A 37 -13.01 -47.54 -43.88
CA PHE A 37 -12.17 -46.71 -43.04
C PHE A 37 -12.63 -46.69 -41.56
N LYS A 38 -12.63 -47.84 -40.91
CA LYS A 38 -12.56 -47.87 -39.47
C LYS A 38 -11.08 -47.73 -39.10
N ARG A 39 -10.64 -46.47 -38.97
CA ARG A 39 -9.39 -46.16 -38.26
C ARG A 39 -9.63 -46.47 -36.79
N GLU A 40 -9.03 -47.55 -36.28
CA GLU A 40 -8.94 -47.77 -34.84
C GLU A 40 -8.20 -46.58 -34.27
N LYS A 41 -8.90 -45.73 -33.54
CA LYS A 41 -8.29 -44.69 -32.71
C LYS A 41 -7.59 -45.44 -31.56
N LYS A 42 -6.31 -45.68 -31.68
CA LYS A 42 -5.48 -46.00 -30.49
C LYS A 42 -5.71 -44.87 -29.51
N PRO A 43 -5.98 -45.16 -28.22
CA PRO A 43 -6.02 -44.12 -27.22
C PRO A 43 -4.63 -43.48 -27.22
N ILE A 44 -4.56 -42.23 -27.56
CA ILE A 44 -3.36 -41.41 -27.36
C ILE A 44 -3.25 -41.30 -25.84
N GLU A 45 -2.35 -42.04 -25.25
CA GLU A 45 -1.92 -41.80 -23.89
C GLU A 45 -1.47 -40.35 -23.85
N ALA A 46 -2.30 -39.51 -23.22
CA ALA A 46 -1.95 -38.13 -22.99
C ALA A 46 -0.63 -38.13 -22.21
N PRO A 47 0.45 -37.51 -22.71
CA PRO A 47 1.63 -37.32 -21.89
C PRO A 47 1.16 -36.62 -20.62
N ASP A 48 1.66 -37.11 -19.48
CA ASP A 48 1.42 -36.56 -18.16
C ASP A 48 1.87 -35.09 -18.19
N GLN A 49 1.00 -34.24 -18.75
CA GLN A 49 1.15 -32.81 -18.73
C GLN A 49 0.76 -32.39 -17.33
N ARG A 50 1.72 -32.48 -16.41
CA ARG A 50 1.76 -31.56 -15.27
C ARG A 50 1.76 -30.18 -15.89
N ARG A 51 0.58 -29.61 -16.12
CA ARG A 51 0.42 -28.19 -16.35
C ARG A 51 0.97 -27.50 -15.11
N VAL A 52 2.24 -27.11 -15.19
CA VAL A 52 2.78 -26.14 -14.26
C VAL A 52 1.90 -24.93 -14.44
N LEU A 53 1.02 -24.71 -13.48
CA LEU A 53 0.20 -23.49 -13.42
C LEU A 53 1.17 -22.34 -13.27
N THR A 54 1.61 -21.76 -14.38
CA THR A 54 2.46 -20.55 -14.40
C THR A 54 1.65 -19.28 -14.13
N GLU A 55 0.32 -19.41 -14.00
CA GLU A 55 -0.55 -18.31 -13.59
C GLU A 55 -0.16 -17.83 -12.19
N GLY A 56 0.14 -16.54 -12.08
CA GLY A 56 0.57 -15.90 -10.83
C GLY A 56 2.07 -15.91 -10.56
N LEU A 57 2.90 -16.59 -11.37
CA LEU A 57 4.37 -16.55 -11.24
C LEU A 57 5.00 -15.35 -11.95
N TRP A 58 4.31 -14.78 -12.93
CA TRP A 58 4.75 -13.63 -13.70
C TRP A 58 3.87 -12.42 -13.44
N ILE A 59 4.50 -11.27 -13.24
CA ILE A 59 3.83 -9.99 -13.10
C ILE A 59 4.36 -9.02 -14.15
N LYS A 60 3.52 -8.08 -14.59
CA LYS A 60 3.94 -6.99 -15.47
C LYS A 60 4.46 -5.83 -14.63
N CYS A 61 5.68 -5.37 -14.90
CA CYS A 61 6.23 -4.24 -14.17
C CYS A 61 5.38 -2.97 -14.33
N ASN A 62 5.11 -2.29 -13.23
CA ASN A 62 4.35 -1.04 -13.27
C ASN A 62 5.16 0.11 -13.91
N GLY A 63 6.48 0.09 -13.81
CA GLY A 63 7.38 1.06 -14.42
C GLY A 63 7.64 0.78 -15.90
N CYS A 64 8.47 -0.20 -16.24
CA CYS A 64 8.89 -0.51 -17.60
C CYS A 64 7.91 -1.37 -18.42
N LYS A 65 6.83 -1.88 -17.79
CA LYS A 65 5.84 -2.78 -18.41
C LYS A 65 6.34 -4.15 -18.84
N ASP A 66 7.60 -4.48 -18.57
CA ASP A 66 8.19 -5.78 -18.86
C ASP A 66 7.62 -6.88 -17.95
N PRO A 67 7.57 -8.14 -18.41
CA PRO A 67 7.26 -9.28 -17.56
C PRO A 67 8.41 -9.53 -16.57
N LEU A 68 8.05 -9.76 -15.32
CA LEU A 68 8.96 -10.07 -14.21
C LEU A 68 8.55 -11.37 -13.56
N TRP A 69 9.51 -12.20 -13.21
CA TRP A 69 9.25 -13.35 -12.38
C TRP A 69 9.13 -12.91 -10.91
N LYS A 70 8.09 -13.40 -10.25
CA LYS A 70 7.78 -12.98 -8.87
C LYS A 70 8.92 -13.29 -7.89
N LYS A 71 9.58 -14.44 -8.05
CA LYS A 71 10.74 -14.81 -7.21
C LYS A 71 11.94 -13.87 -7.39
N ASP A 72 12.19 -13.42 -8.63
CA ASP A 72 13.28 -12.46 -8.88
C ASP A 72 12.98 -11.11 -8.21
N LEU A 73 11.70 -10.71 -8.20
CA LEU A 73 11.27 -9.50 -7.52
C LEU A 73 11.40 -9.63 -5.99
N GLU A 74 10.99 -10.77 -5.43
CA GLU A 74 11.13 -11.08 -4.00
C GLU A 74 12.62 -11.10 -3.60
N GLY A 75 13.48 -11.77 -4.36
CA GLY A 75 14.92 -11.81 -4.12
C GLY A 75 15.61 -10.44 -4.28
N ASN A 76 15.00 -9.52 -5.03
CA ASN A 76 15.48 -8.16 -5.22
C ASN A 76 14.75 -7.11 -4.34
N LEU A 77 14.27 -7.51 -3.15
CA LEU A 77 13.60 -6.63 -2.18
C LEU A 77 12.38 -5.89 -2.76
N GLN A 78 11.61 -6.56 -3.62
CA GLN A 78 10.46 -5.95 -4.31
C GLN A 78 10.83 -4.71 -5.14
N VAL A 79 12.02 -4.69 -5.73
CA VAL A 79 12.48 -3.68 -6.68
C VAL A 79 12.67 -4.32 -8.05
N CYS A 80 12.16 -3.70 -9.10
CA CYS A 80 12.31 -4.21 -10.46
C CYS A 80 13.79 -4.25 -10.86
N PRO A 81 14.35 -5.41 -11.24
CA PRO A 81 15.76 -5.49 -11.62
C PRO A 81 16.10 -4.78 -12.93
N LYS A 82 15.08 -4.45 -13.76
CA LYS A 82 15.28 -3.80 -15.06
C LYS A 82 15.21 -2.28 -14.99
N CYS A 83 14.24 -1.72 -14.26
CA CYS A 83 14.00 -0.27 -14.25
C CYS A 83 14.08 0.36 -12.85
N ASN A 84 14.43 -0.41 -11.83
CA ASN A 84 14.49 0.04 -10.43
C ASN A 84 13.17 0.59 -9.87
N TYR A 85 12.03 0.18 -10.46
CA TYR A 85 10.73 0.54 -9.89
C TYR A 85 10.56 -0.13 -8.52
N HIS A 86 10.33 0.67 -7.48
CA HIS A 86 10.14 0.22 -6.10
C HIS A 86 8.67 -0.12 -5.88
N TYR A 87 8.39 -1.41 -5.70
CA TYR A 87 7.05 -1.86 -5.31
C TYR A 87 6.81 -1.60 -3.82
N LYS A 88 5.53 -1.50 -3.45
CA LYS A 88 5.15 -1.43 -2.04
C LYS A 88 5.50 -2.75 -1.36
N ILE A 89 5.97 -2.65 -0.13
CA ILE A 89 6.23 -3.79 0.75
C ILE A 89 5.46 -3.62 2.05
N SER A 90 5.23 -4.72 2.76
CA SER A 90 4.54 -4.68 4.04
C SER A 90 5.36 -3.95 5.12
N ALA A 91 4.69 -3.53 6.20
CA ALA A 91 5.37 -2.95 7.34
C ALA A 91 6.38 -3.92 7.95
N TYR A 92 6.05 -5.20 8.07
CA TYR A 92 6.97 -6.21 8.59
C TYR A 92 8.17 -6.47 7.68
N ASP A 93 7.97 -6.51 6.35
CA ASP A 93 9.09 -6.62 5.41
C ASP A 93 10.04 -5.42 5.54
N ARG A 94 9.47 -4.23 5.76
CA ARG A 94 10.25 -3.00 5.98
C ARG A 94 11.04 -3.06 7.28
N ILE A 95 10.43 -3.53 8.35
CA ILE A 95 11.08 -3.71 9.66
C ILE A 95 12.23 -4.73 9.53
N ASN A 96 11.97 -5.89 8.94
CA ASN A 96 12.98 -6.92 8.74
C ASN A 96 14.14 -6.48 7.84
N LEU A 97 13.89 -5.56 6.91
CA LEU A 97 14.92 -4.97 6.06
C LEU A 97 15.84 -4.03 6.82
N LEU A 98 15.30 -3.24 7.76
CA LEU A 98 16.00 -2.15 8.43
C LEU A 98 16.58 -2.56 9.79
N MET A 99 15.86 -3.35 10.57
CA MET A 99 16.25 -3.71 11.92
C MET A 99 17.17 -4.92 11.97
N ASP A 100 17.97 -5.00 13.01
CA ASP A 100 18.69 -6.21 13.37
C ASP A 100 17.72 -7.24 13.97
N ALA A 101 18.11 -8.50 14.02
CA ALA A 101 17.29 -9.55 14.62
C ALA A 101 17.06 -9.28 16.13
N GLY A 102 15.85 -9.64 16.61
CA GLY A 102 15.49 -9.50 18.02
C GLY A 102 14.78 -8.20 18.39
N TRP A 103 14.22 -7.48 17.41
CA TRP A 103 13.34 -6.34 17.68
C TRP A 103 12.05 -6.76 18.40
N ILE A 104 11.47 -5.86 19.17
CA ILE A 104 10.28 -6.05 19.97
C ILE A 104 9.17 -5.15 19.41
N GLU A 105 8.01 -5.73 19.08
CA GLU A 105 6.83 -4.96 18.69
C GLU A 105 6.11 -4.39 19.90
N HIS A 106 5.73 -3.13 19.81
CA HIS A 106 4.98 -2.42 20.83
C HIS A 106 3.57 -2.05 20.34
N ASP A 107 2.65 -1.96 21.30
CA ASP A 107 1.28 -1.50 21.06
C ASP A 107 0.52 -2.34 19.98
N ALA A 108 0.88 -3.61 19.79
CA ALA A 108 0.25 -4.52 18.83
C ALA A 108 -1.24 -4.75 19.11
N SER A 109 -1.68 -4.58 20.35
CA SER A 109 -3.08 -4.73 20.78
C SER A 109 -3.96 -3.52 20.47
N LEU A 110 -3.37 -2.35 20.16
CA LEU A 110 -4.14 -1.16 19.80
C LEU A 110 -4.73 -1.29 18.40
N TYR A 111 -6.02 -1.00 18.28
CA TYR A 111 -6.77 -1.00 17.04
C TYR A 111 -7.81 0.14 17.02
N SER A 112 -8.10 0.63 15.83
CA SER A 112 -9.10 1.66 15.61
C SER A 112 -10.50 1.14 15.91
N THR A 113 -11.32 2.01 16.49
CA THR A 113 -12.76 1.85 16.62
C THR A 113 -13.45 2.81 15.64
N ASP A 114 -14.76 2.66 15.48
CA ASP A 114 -15.56 3.58 14.68
C ASP A 114 -16.32 4.56 15.59
N PRO A 115 -15.67 5.65 16.05
CA PRO A 115 -16.27 6.57 17.01
C PRO A 115 -17.37 7.46 16.39
N LEU A 116 -17.44 7.54 15.05
CA LEU A 116 -18.37 8.39 14.33
C LEU A 116 -19.49 7.61 13.63
N ASP A 117 -19.50 6.29 13.76
CA ASP A 117 -20.40 5.40 13.01
C ASP A 117 -20.43 5.72 11.51
N PHE A 118 -19.20 5.84 10.94
CA PHE A 118 -19.02 6.31 9.57
C PHE A 118 -19.50 5.29 8.55
N ASN A 119 -20.40 5.72 7.68
CA ASN A 119 -20.93 4.92 6.59
C ASN A 119 -20.84 5.68 5.26
N ALA A 120 -20.18 5.06 4.27
CA ALA A 120 -20.13 5.55 2.89
C ALA A 120 -20.64 4.45 1.93
N ILE A 121 -19.78 3.90 1.06
CA ILE A 121 -20.10 2.75 0.21
C ILE A 121 -20.30 1.49 1.07
N LYS A 122 -19.55 1.38 2.18
CA LYS A 122 -19.69 0.35 3.21
C LYS A 122 -19.38 0.94 4.58
N PRO A 123 -19.89 0.34 5.67
CA PRO A 123 -19.59 0.77 7.02
C PRO A 123 -18.07 0.68 7.31
N TYR A 124 -17.52 1.67 8.01
CA TYR A 124 -16.12 1.68 8.40
C TYR A 124 -15.78 0.51 9.32
N LYS A 125 -16.67 0.18 10.25
CA LYS A 125 -16.57 -0.94 11.16
C LYS A 125 -16.35 -2.29 10.45
N GLU A 126 -16.99 -2.50 9.30
CA GLU A 126 -16.79 -3.70 8.49
C GLU A 126 -15.36 -3.80 7.94
N SER A 127 -14.78 -2.67 7.55
CA SER A 127 -13.38 -2.61 7.11
C SER A 127 -12.42 -2.92 8.26
N LEU A 128 -12.67 -2.38 9.46
CA LEU A 128 -11.86 -2.63 10.65
C LEU A 128 -11.88 -4.10 11.09
N THR A 129 -12.99 -4.81 10.85
CA THR A 129 -13.11 -6.24 11.18
C THR A 129 -12.43 -7.14 10.14
N SER A 130 -12.58 -6.82 8.85
CA SER A 130 -12.14 -7.70 7.77
C SER A 130 -10.67 -7.53 7.36
N LEU A 131 -10.09 -6.34 7.55
CA LEU A 131 -8.71 -6.06 7.11
C LEU A 131 -7.62 -6.74 7.94
N PRO A 132 -7.70 -6.83 9.28
CA PRO A 132 -6.69 -7.51 10.07
C PRO A 132 -6.42 -8.95 9.64
N GLU A 133 -7.46 -9.70 9.30
CA GLU A 133 -7.33 -11.08 8.81
C GLU A 133 -6.64 -11.16 7.44
N LYS A 134 -6.85 -10.17 6.59
CA LYS A 134 -6.30 -10.14 5.22
C LYS A 134 -4.88 -9.61 5.16
N VAL A 135 -4.56 -8.62 5.98
CA VAL A 135 -3.30 -7.86 5.91
C VAL A 135 -2.30 -8.37 6.94
N GLY A 136 -2.77 -8.99 8.02
CA GLY A 136 -1.92 -9.49 9.11
C GLY A 136 -1.51 -8.43 10.12
N VAL A 137 -2.04 -7.19 10.00
CA VAL A 137 -1.84 -6.11 10.98
C VAL A 137 -3.17 -5.55 11.44
N ARG A 138 -3.23 -5.03 12.66
CA ARG A 138 -4.45 -4.47 13.24
C ARG A 138 -4.62 -2.99 12.96
N GLU A 139 -3.58 -2.32 12.46
CA GLU A 139 -3.61 -0.89 12.16
C GLU A 139 -2.59 -0.54 11.05
N ALA A 140 -2.73 0.65 10.47
CA ALA A 140 -1.89 1.12 9.37
C ALA A 140 -0.45 1.50 9.79
N VAL A 141 0.00 1.12 10.97
CA VAL A 141 1.37 1.28 11.44
C VAL A 141 1.76 0.18 12.41
N VAL A 142 3.00 -0.30 12.28
CA VAL A 142 3.67 -1.21 13.22
C VAL A 142 4.86 -0.47 13.80
N SER A 143 4.98 -0.46 15.14
CA SER A 143 6.07 0.20 15.86
C SER A 143 6.88 -0.84 16.60
N VAL A 144 8.19 -0.79 16.44
CA VAL A 144 9.14 -1.73 17.05
C VAL A 144 10.31 -0.99 17.68
N GLU A 145 10.94 -1.64 18.64
CA GLU A 145 12.17 -1.21 19.29
C GLU A 145 13.24 -2.26 19.09
N GLY A 146 14.48 -1.84 18.87
CA GLY A 146 15.62 -2.73 18.67
C GLY A 146 16.86 -1.98 18.23
N HIS A 147 17.66 -2.60 17.38
CA HIS A 147 18.90 -2.03 16.88
C HIS A 147 18.94 -2.00 15.36
N MET A 148 19.69 -1.06 14.82
CA MET A 148 20.00 -0.95 13.39
C MET A 148 21.54 -0.83 13.26
N ASP A 149 22.21 -1.90 12.81
CA ASP A 149 23.67 -2.02 12.81
C ASP A 149 24.30 -1.64 14.17
N GLY A 150 23.66 -2.12 15.25
CA GLY A 150 24.06 -1.92 16.64
C GLY A 150 23.65 -0.57 17.26
N VAL A 151 23.03 0.35 16.50
CA VAL A 151 22.51 1.61 17.04
C VAL A 151 21.09 1.39 17.60
N PRO A 152 20.77 1.84 18.84
CA PRO A 152 19.42 1.70 19.38
C PRO A 152 18.43 2.59 18.64
N VAL A 153 17.33 2.00 18.17
CA VAL A 153 16.32 2.67 17.32
C VAL A 153 14.92 2.24 17.73
N VAL A 154 14.00 3.19 17.78
CA VAL A 154 12.56 2.95 17.69
C VAL A 154 12.13 3.21 16.25
N LEU A 155 11.56 2.20 15.60
CA LEU A 155 11.11 2.25 14.21
C LEU A 155 9.59 2.14 14.13
N SER A 156 8.95 3.05 13.42
CA SER A 156 7.54 2.94 13.03
C SER A 156 7.42 2.80 11.52
N ALA A 157 6.85 1.70 11.04
CA ALA A 157 6.64 1.44 9.61
C ALA A 157 5.13 1.45 9.29
N MET A 158 4.72 2.29 8.34
CA MET A 158 3.32 2.36 7.91
C MET A 158 2.97 1.24 6.94
N GLU A 159 1.74 0.70 7.09
CA GLU A 159 1.18 -0.37 6.26
C GLU A 159 0.14 0.18 5.28
N TYR A 160 0.51 0.24 4.01
CA TYR A 160 -0.37 0.81 2.98
C TYR A 160 -1.60 -0.05 2.71
N SER A 161 -1.50 -1.37 2.87
CA SER A 161 -2.60 -2.31 2.61
C SER A 161 -3.75 -2.15 3.62
N PHE A 162 -3.50 -1.52 4.77
CA PHE A 162 -4.52 -1.17 5.75
C PHE A 162 -5.08 0.23 5.46
N ILE A 163 -6.23 0.30 4.83
CA ILE A 163 -6.96 1.54 4.45
C ILE A 163 -6.04 2.58 3.78
N GLY A 164 -5.21 2.14 2.82
CA GLY A 164 -4.28 3.04 2.11
C GLY A 164 -3.20 3.66 3.00
N GLY A 165 -2.83 3.03 4.12
CA GLY A 165 -1.88 3.60 5.07
C GLY A 165 -2.40 4.87 5.75
N SER A 166 -3.70 5.11 5.78
CA SER A 166 -4.26 6.37 6.27
C SER A 166 -4.08 6.55 7.77
N MET A 167 -3.72 7.77 8.17
CA MET A 167 -3.51 8.15 9.57
C MET A 167 -4.85 8.39 10.26
N GLY A 168 -5.24 7.47 11.14
CA GLY A 168 -6.33 7.62 12.12
C GLY A 168 -5.81 7.84 13.53
N SER A 169 -6.72 7.84 14.49
CA SER A 169 -6.43 8.10 15.92
C SER A 169 -5.38 7.15 16.48
N VAL A 170 -5.47 5.86 16.15
CA VAL A 170 -4.55 4.83 16.66
C VAL A 170 -3.19 4.92 15.98
N VAL A 171 -3.12 5.27 14.69
CA VAL A 171 -1.83 5.54 14.02
C VAL A 171 -1.10 6.68 14.72
N GLY A 172 -1.84 7.79 14.99
CA GLY A 172 -1.28 8.91 15.73
C GLY A 172 -0.81 8.54 17.14
N GLU A 173 -1.59 7.73 17.85
CA GLU A 173 -1.23 7.23 19.18
C GLU A 173 0.03 6.37 19.13
N LYS A 174 0.11 5.38 18.24
CA LYS A 174 1.28 4.49 18.13
C LYS A 174 2.56 5.25 17.78
N ILE A 175 2.50 6.20 16.84
CA ILE A 175 3.66 7.04 16.50
C ILE A 175 4.04 7.93 17.69
N THR A 176 3.07 8.52 18.38
CA THR A 176 3.35 9.33 19.58
C THR A 176 4.04 8.51 20.67
N ARG A 177 3.57 7.30 20.94
CA ARG A 177 4.20 6.38 21.90
C ARG A 177 5.59 5.94 21.44
N ALA A 178 5.80 5.73 20.15
CA ALA A 178 7.13 5.46 19.61
C ALA A 178 8.11 6.63 19.88
N ILE A 179 7.67 7.87 19.73
CA ILE A 179 8.44 9.06 20.07
C ILE A 179 8.73 9.11 21.58
N GLU A 180 7.74 8.87 22.43
CA GLU A 180 7.89 8.86 23.88
C GLU A 180 8.87 7.78 24.32
N ARG A 181 8.80 6.59 23.71
CA ARG A 181 9.76 5.52 23.95
C ARG A 181 11.19 5.88 23.52
N SER A 182 11.34 6.56 22.37
CA SER A 182 12.63 7.13 21.98
C SER A 182 13.20 8.09 23.00
N LEU A 183 12.35 8.94 23.59
CA LEU A 183 12.73 9.85 24.66
C LEU A 183 13.18 9.12 25.93
N GLU A 184 12.40 8.14 26.37
CA GLU A 184 12.67 7.34 27.57
C GLU A 184 13.98 6.55 27.46
N ASN A 185 14.19 5.91 26.31
CA ASN A 185 15.35 5.03 26.07
C ASN A 185 16.56 5.78 25.49
N ARG A 186 16.44 7.10 25.25
CA ARG A 186 17.45 7.91 24.57
C ARG A 186 17.94 7.28 23.27
N SER A 187 17.01 6.75 22.47
CA SER A 187 17.25 6.10 21.20
C SER A 187 16.84 6.99 20.03
N ALA A 188 17.34 6.70 18.84
CA ALA A 188 16.93 7.37 17.62
C ALA A 188 15.49 6.97 17.23
N LEU A 189 14.77 7.90 16.58
CA LEU A 189 13.48 7.61 15.95
C LEU A 189 13.64 7.48 14.44
N VAL A 190 13.04 6.43 13.87
CA VAL A 190 12.90 6.28 12.42
C VAL A 190 11.44 6.03 12.08
N VAL A 191 10.85 6.83 11.20
CA VAL A 191 9.48 6.60 10.72
C VAL A 191 9.50 6.39 9.22
N VAL A 192 9.00 5.22 8.78
CA VAL A 192 8.84 4.92 7.36
C VAL A 192 7.40 5.17 6.96
N SER A 193 7.18 6.24 6.22
CA SER A 193 5.87 6.69 5.78
C SER A 193 5.46 6.05 4.45
N CYS A 194 4.25 5.48 4.42
CA CYS A 194 3.59 4.99 3.21
C CYS A 194 2.08 5.21 3.36
N SER A 195 1.55 6.34 2.87
CA SER A 195 0.21 6.80 3.26
C SER A 195 -0.49 7.63 2.19
N GLY A 196 -1.80 7.40 2.08
CA GLY A 196 -2.72 8.26 1.35
C GLY A 196 -3.14 9.54 2.09
N GLY A 197 -2.74 9.72 3.36
CA GLY A 197 -3.04 10.90 4.16
C GLY A 197 -3.89 10.63 5.41
N ALA A 198 -4.65 11.64 5.86
CA ALA A 198 -5.54 11.51 7.01
C ALA A 198 -6.73 10.59 6.71
N ARG A 199 -7.13 9.78 7.70
CA ARG A 199 -8.26 8.84 7.60
C ARG A 199 -9.57 9.58 7.69
N MET A 200 -10.26 9.73 6.57
CA MET A 200 -11.50 10.51 6.52
C MET A 200 -12.66 9.88 7.31
N GLN A 201 -12.64 8.58 7.54
CA GLN A 201 -13.64 7.87 8.33
C GLN A 201 -13.65 8.30 9.82
N GLU A 202 -12.55 8.83 10.30
CA GLU A 202 -12.41 9.34 11.66
C GLU A 202 -12.51 10.88 11.74
N GLY A 203 -12.80 11.55 10.62
CA GLY A 203 -13.08 12.97 10.56
C GLY A 203 -11.98 13.85 11.19
N ALA A 204 -12.39 14.80 12.04
CA ALA A 204 -11.48 15.72 12.72
C ALA A 204 -10.47 15.01 13.65
N LEU A 205 -10.79 13.83 14.18
CA LEU A 205 -9.87 13.05 15.02
C LEU A 205 -8.60 12.70 14.28
N SER A 206 -8.68 12.37 12.98
CA SER A 206 -7.51 12.13 12.12
C SER A 206 -6.65 13.39 11.96
N LEU A 207 -7.27 14.54 11.80
CA LEU A 207 -6.54 15.81 11.64
C LEU A 207 -5.80 16.21 12.91
N MET A 208 -6.40 15.94 14.07
CA MET A 208 -5.77 16.22 15.38
C MET A 208 -4.51 15.38 15.63
N GLN A 209 -4.36 14.23 14.93
CA GLN A 209 -3.15 13.43 15.06
C GLN A 209 -1.92 14.14 14.48
N MET A 210 -2.07 14.99 13.47
CA MET A 210 -0.98 15.81 12.95
C MET A 210 -0.37 16.68 14.05
N ALA A 211 -1.22 17.41 14.79
CA ALA A 211 -0.78 18.25 15.89
C ALA A 211 -0.18 17.42 17.05
N LYS A 212 -0.79 16.28 17.37
CA LYS A 212 -0.33 15.39 18.45
C LYS A 212 1.08 14.86 18.17
N ILE A 213 1.32 14.30 17.00
CA ILE A 213 2.63 13.75 16.61
C ILE A 213 3.66 14.89 16.55
N SER A 214 3.34 16.02 15.91
CA SER A 214 4.26 17.15 15.80
C SER A 214 4.67 17.71 17.16
N SER A 215 3.74 17.76 18.12
CA SER A 215 4.05 18.18 19.50
C SER A 215 4.99 17.20 20.21
N ALA A 216 4.83 15.90 19.97
CA ALA A 216 5.74 14.89 20.51
C ALA A 216 7.14 14.98 19.86
N LEU A 217 7.22 15.22 18.55
CA LEU A 217 8.49 15.44 17.84
C LEU A 217 9.22 16.69 18.35
N ALA A 218 8.52 17.77 18.70
CA ALA A 218 9.13 18.94 19.31
C ALA A 218 9.81 18.61 20.66
N ARG A 219 9.28 17.67 21.44
CA ARG A 219 9.93 17.17 22.66
C ARG A 219 11.19 16.36 22.34
N LEU A 220 11.15 15.57 21.24
CA LEU A 220 12.30 14.77 20.78
C LEU A 220 13.47 15.70 20.36
N ASP A 221 13.15 16.77 19.61
CA ASP A 221 14.13 17.79 19.20
C ASP A 221 14.75 18.50 20.43
N GLN A 222 13.94 18.89 21.41
CA GLN A 222 14.44 19.47 22.66
C GLN A 222 15.39 18.53 23.40
N ALA A 223 15.17 17.22 23.33
CA ALA A 223 16.02 16.20 23.91
C ALA A 223 17.28 15.89 23.07
N ARG A 224 17.42 16.53 21.90
CA ARG A 224 18.52 16.34 20.94
C ARG A 224 18.66 14.87 20.50
N LEU A 225 17.53 14.20 20.27
CA LEU A 225 17.49 12.84 19.74
C LEU A 225 17.11 12.88 18.26
N PRO A 226 17.85 12.16 17.40
CA PRO A 226 17.64 12.25 15.96
C PRO A 226 16.33 11.59 15.52
N TYR A 227 15.65 12.27 14.60
CA TYR A 227 14.49 11.76 13.88
C TYR A 227 14.78 11.65 12.38
N ILE A 228 14.80 10.42 11.84
CA ILE A 228 14.92 10.18 10.41
C ILE A 228 13.55 9.81 9.83
N SER A 229 13.10 10.62 8.88
CA SER A 229 11.88 10.35 8.11
C SER A 229 12.22 9.69 6.78
N VAL A 230 11.65 8.50 6.54
CA VAL A 230 11.79 7.76 5.29
C VAL A 230 10.46 7.81 4.53
N LEU A 231 10.47 8.48 3.37
CA LEU A 231 9.27 8.69 2.56
C LEU A 231 9.23 7.69 1.40
N THR A 232 8.17 6.89 1.34
CA THR A 232 7.98 5.87 0.29
C THR A 232 6.75 6.15 -0.57
N ASP A 233 6.55 5.38 -1.63
CA ASP A 233 5.46 5.58 -2.59
C ASP A 233 4.15 4.92 -2.12
N PRO A 234 3.06 5.70 -1.89
CA PRO A 234 2.98 7.15 -1.78
C PRO A 234 3.13 7.66 -0.34
N THR A 235 3.54 8.90 -0.16
CA THR A 235 3.42 9.65 1.09
C THR A 235 2.70 10.96 0.81
N THR A 236 1.40 11.04 1.14
CA THR A 236 0.55 12.16 0.71
C THR A 236 -0.35 12.69 1.81
N GLY A 237 -1.00 13.80 1.54
CA GLY A 237 -2.03 14.40 2.40
C GLY A 237 -1.51 14.90 3.74
N GLY A 238 -2.29 14.70 4.79
CA GLY A 238 -1.96 15.11 6.15
C GLY A 238 -0.68 14.49 6.72
N VAL A 239 -0.27 13.32 6.23
CA VAL A 239 0.99 12.67 6.64
C VAL A 239 2.19 13.49 6.15
N THR A 240 2.22 13.85 4.86
CA THR A 240 3.26 14.73 4.31
C THR A 240 3.23 16.11 4.94
N ALA A 241 2.04 16.68 5.15
CA ALA A 241 1.89 18.03 5.73
C ALA A 241 2.19 18.08 7.24
N SER A 242 2.64 16.99 7.85
CA SER A 242 2.96 16.91 9.26
C SER A 242 4.27 16.14 9.49
N PHE A 243 4.23 15.08 10.27
CA PHE A 243 5.41 14.39 10.77
C PHE A 243 6.36 13.86 9.68
N ALA A 244 5.85 13.49 8.50
CA ALA A 244 6.69 12.92 7.45
C ALA A 244 7.72 13.91 6.85
N MET A 245 7.50 15.22 7.01
CA MET A 245 8.42 16.27 6.55
C MET A 245 9.10 17.02 7.71
N LEU A 246 9.06 16.46 8.92
CA LEU A 246 9.67 17.05 10.12
C LEU A 246 10.92 16.28 10.59
N GLY A 247 11.48 15.40 9.75
CA GLY A 247 12.73 14.72 10.06
C GLY A 247 13.91 15.67 10.09
N ASP A 248 14.91 15.38 10.93
CA ASP A 248 16.23 15.96 10.82
C ASP A 248 16.87 15.58 9.48
N TRP A 249 16.53 14.38 9.00
CA TRP A 249 16.77 13.93 7.63
C TRP A 249 15.49 13.39 7.00
N ASN A 250 15.12 13.96 5.86
CA ASN A 250 14.00 13.53 5.02
C ASN A 250 14.54 12.73 3.83
N ILE A 251 14.50 11.41 3.93
CA ILE A 251 15.05 10.48 2.94
C ILE A 251 13.90 9.88 2.13
N ALA A 252 14.03 9.80 0.81
CA ALA A 252 13.02 9.16 -0.02
C ALA A 252 13.54 7.95 -0.79
N GLU A 253 12.66 6.99 -1.09
CA GLU A 253 12.94 5.97 -2.11
C GLU A 253 12.83 6.59 -3.53
N PRO A 254 13.59 6.08 -4.51
CA PRO A 254 13.53 6.56 -5.89
C PRO A 254 12.10 6.51 -6.46
N GLY A 255 11.69 7.57 -7.15
CA GLY A 255 10.40 7.68 -7.81
C GLY A 255 9.19 7.76 -6.88
N ALA A 256 9.36 7.88 -5.57
CA ALA A 256 8.26 7.97 -4.61
C ALA A 256 7.40 9.22 -4.86
N LEU A 257 6.07 9.04 -4.82
CA LEU A 257 5.11 10.13 -4.90
C LEU A 257 4.95 10.75 -3.51
N ILE A 258 5.36 11.99 -3.36
CA ILE A 258 5.35 12.71 -2.09
C ILE A 258 4.72 14.07 -2.31
N GLY A 259 3.69 14.42 -1.55
CA GLY A 259 3.03 15.71 -1.68
C GLY A 259 1.75 15.82 -0.87
N PHE A 260 1.23 17.04 -0.69
CA PHE A 260 -0.01 17.24 0.06
C PHE A 260 -1.22 16.78 -0.76
N ALA A 261 -1.55 17.47 -1.83
CA ALA A 261 -2.62 17.05 -2.73
C ALA A 261 -2.07 16.10 -3.79
N GLY A 262 -2.77 15.02 -4.08
CA GLY A 262 -2.38 14.12 -5.17
C GLY A 262 -2.42 14.80 -6.55
N PRO A 263 -1.58 14.40 -7.52
CA PRO A 263 -1.49 15.03 -8.84
C PRO A 263 -2.84 15.18 -9.53
N ARG A 264 -3.69 14.15 -9.45
CA ARG A 264 -5.04 14.16 -10.03
C ARG A 264 -5.92 15.28 -9.48
N VAL A 265 -5.85 15.50 -8.16
CA VAL A 265 -6.65 16.57 -7.51
C VAL A 265 -6.17 17.94 -7.97
N ILE A 266 -4.85 18.13 -8.04
CA ILE A 266 -4.26 19.39 -8.52
C ILE A 266 -4.68 19.65 -9.96
N GLU A 267 -4.49 18.69 -10.88
CA GLU A 267 -4.85 18.83 -12.29
C GLU A 267 -6.33 19.16 -12.50
N GLN A 268 -7.22 18.53 -11.73
CA GLN A 268 -8.65 18.83 -11.78
C GLN A 268 -8.97 20.23 -11.27
N THR A 269 -8.25 20.71 -10.26
CA THR A 269 -8.47 22.03 -9.67
C THR A 269 -7.97 23.15 -10.55
N ILE A 270 -6.74 23.05 -11.05
CA ILE A 270 -6.13 24.08 -11.91
C ILE A 270 -6.48 23.91 -13.40
N ARG A 271 -7.10 22.77 -13.77
CA ARG A 271 -7.47 22.40 -15.15
C ARG A 271 -6.30 22.40 -16.13
N GLN A 272 -5.12 22.04 -15.63
CA GLN A 272 -3.89 21.94 -16.41
C GLN A 272 -3.19 20.63 -16.09
N LYS A 273 -2.43 20.10 -17.06
CA LYS A 273 -1.58 18.93 -16.85
C LYS A 273 -0.33 19.35 -16.08
N LEU A 274 0.04 18.53 -15.12
CA LEU A 274 1.27 18.75 -14.36
C LEU A 274 2.51 18.36 -15.18
N PRO A 275 3.66 19.00 -14.94
CA PRO A 275 4.92 18.61 -15.54
C PRO A 275 5.27 17.15 -15.25
N ALA A 276 5.99 16.51 -16.17
CA ALA A 276 6.47 15.15 -15.94
C ALA A 276 7.37 15.10 -14.71
N GLY A 277 7.18 14.08 -13.87
CA GLY A 277 7.95 13.94 -12.62
C GLY A 277 7.52 14.83 -11.47
N PHE A 278 6.48 15.64 -11.61
CA PHE A 278 5.97 16.49 -10.53
C PHE A 278 5.62 15.68 -9.28
N GLN A 279 6.01 16.15 -8.11
CA GLN A 279 5.86 15.48 -6.80
C GLN A 279 6.58 14.12 -6.68
N ARG A 280 7.50 13.79 -7.59
CA ARG A 280 8.39 12.63 -7.41
C ARG A 280 9.59 13.01 -6.55
N SER A 281 10.18 12.01 -5.90
CA SER A 281 11.33 12.23 -5.02
C SER A 281 12.45 13.01 -5.69
N GLU A 282 12.74 12.76 -6.98
CA GLU A 282 13.76 13.46 -7.74
C GLU A 282 13.45 14.96 -7.90
N PHE A 283 12.18 15.27 -8.17
CA PHE A 283 11.72 16.66 -8.26
C PHE A 283 11.85 17.37 -6.92
N LEU A 284 11.46 16.69 -5.83
CA LEU A 284 11.48 17.27 -4.49
C LEU A 284 12.91 17.48 -3.98
N LEU A 285 13.84 16.58 -4.30
CA LEU A 285 15.25 16.76 -3.99
C LEU A 285 15.83 18.00 -4.69
N GLN A 286 15.52 18.19 -5.97
CA GLN A 286 15.96 19.37 -6.72
C GLN A 286 15.40 20.70 -6.16
N HIS A 287 14.25 20.65 -5.47
CA HIS A 287 13.62 21.82 -4.87
C HIS A 287 13.92 21.96 -3.36
N GLY A 288 14.85 21.19 -2.82
CA GLY A 288 15.29 21.31 -1.43
C GLY A 288 14.29 20.81 -0.39
N MET A 289 13.32 19.98 -0.79
CA MET A 289 12.35 19.40 0.14
C MET A 289 12.79 18.04 0.69
N LEU A 290 13.81 17.44 0.12
CA LEU A 290 14.42 16.19 0.57
C LEU A 290 15.93 16.38 0.72
N ASP A 291 16.52 15.64 1.63
CA ASP A 291 17.96 15.63 1.87
C ASP A 291 18.69 14.57 1.02
N ALA A 292 18.02 13.43 0.80
CA ALA A 292 18.60 12.34 0.00
C ALA A 292 17.52 11.46 -0.66
N ILE A 293 17.91 10.84 -1.78
CA ILE A 293 17.18 9.73 -2.39
C ILE A 293 18.06 8.49 -2.26
N VAL A 294 17.56 7.46 -1.59
CA VAL A 294 18.33 6.27 -1.27
C VAL A 294 17.61 5.02 -1.76
N HIS A 295 18.33 4.20 -2.53
CA HIS A 295 17.78 2.93 -3.00
C HIS A 295 17.53 1.98 -1.83
N ARG A 296 16.45 1.20 -1.90
CA ARG A 296 16.02 0.29 -0.81
C ARG A 296 17.13 -0.63 -0.31
N LYS A 297 18.01 -1.10 -1.19
CA LYS A 297 19.14 -1.96 -0.83
C LYS A 297 20.14 -1.29 0.11
N ASP A 298 20.30 0.02 -0.02
CA ASP A 298 21.33 0.79 0.67
C ASP A 298 20.74 1.52 1.89
N LEU A 299 19.40 1.46 2.05
CA LEU A 299 18.69 2.29 3.01
C LEU A 299 19.10 2.00 4.45
N LYS A 300 19.27 0.72 4.86
CA LYS A 300 19.73 0.35 6.20
C LYS A 300 21.11 0.96 6.49
N THR A 301 22.06 0.74 5.60
CA THR A 301 23.44 1.23 5.77
C THR A 301 23.50 2.76 5.80
N PHE A 302 22.70 3.42 4.95
CA PHE A 302 22.64 4.88 4.92
C PHE A 302 22.10 5.44 6.25
N ILE A 303 20.99 4.91 6.74
CA ILE A 303 20.36 5.34 7.99
C ILE A 303 21.29 5.05 9.17
N SER A 304 21.84 3.85 9.28
CA SER A 304 22.70 3.47 10.41
C SER A 304 23.95 4.32 10.50
N ASN A 305 24.59 4.66 9.37
CA ASN A 305 25.73 5.54 9.33
C ASN A 305 25.37 6.98 9.75
N SER A 306 24.20 7.47 9.30
CA SER A 306 23.71 8.78 9.73
C SER A 306 23.45 8.82 11.23
N LEU A 307 22.81 7.76 11.78
CA LEU A 307 22.54 7.66 13.21
C LEU A 307 23.82 7.58 14.04
N LYS A 308 24.83 6.85 13.59
CA LYS A 308 26.16 6.82 14.25
C LYS A 308 26.78 8.20 14.33
N PHE A 309 26.60 9.02 13.30
CA PHE A 309 27.07 10.40 13.30
C PHE A 309 26.28 11.30 14.27
N PHE A 310 24.95 11.20 14.27
CA PHE A 310 24.10 12.03 15.12
C PHE A 310 24.16 11.68 16.60
N MET A 311 24.45 10.42 16.93
CA MET A 311 24.46 9.92 18.31
C MET A 311 25.90 9.79 18.89
N ALA A 312 26.91 10.19 18.13
CA ALA A 312 28.29 10.27 18.61
C ALA A 312 28.48 11.50 19.52
#